data_7f65af974f19c5b989b29723756e0f5b
#
_entry.id   7f65af974f19c5b989b29723756e0f5b
#
_cell.length_a   1.000
_cell.length_b   1.000
_cell.length_c   1.000
_cell.angle_alpha   90.00
_cell.angle_beta   90.00
_cell.angle_gamma   90.00
#
_symmetry.space_group_name_H-M   'P 1'
#
loop_
_entity.id
_entity.type
_entity.pdbx_description
1 polymer ?
#
loop_
_entity_poly.entity_id
_entity_poly.type
_entity_poly.pdbx_seq_one_letter_code
_entity_poly.pdbx_strand_id
1 'polypeptide(L)'
;MENKKKISSAGYTVSGILLFCFLYYILWLIFREKMPLHEYISDINANYDEYAGRIWYCIPLVIFILIFFTIFKPSGTKRFLRLQASLPTSRITSLAKGIVEVEGILVMKTPLRSPVSNEECIGYHYTIEDIDKDSDGKNTYTTVHRETQCNAFQMKDSTGTIEIQPEGIELVLLGETNISSSYNKKYKETLLKDGQQMLLVGYADSKNGVSFIRKDEHYKVLGITSSSGITVWNKYQPLLRSFLFTCSVILLIIIYILIQ
;
A
#
# COMPACT_ATOMS: atom_id res chain seq x y z
N MET A 1 -3.50 -7.99 26.22
CA MET A 1 -3.74 -8.60 24.91
C MET A 1 -2.60 -8.18 23.99
N GLU A 2 -1.78 -9.13 23.65
CA GLU A 2 -0.46 -8.93 23.04
C GLU A 2 -0.59 -8.64 21.55
N ASN A 3 -0.27 -7.41 21.12
CA ASN A 3 -0.32 -6.97 19.73
C ASN A 3 0.92 -7.51 18.99
N LYS A 4 0.84 -8.70 18.42
CA LYS A 4 1.87 -9.23 17.51
C LYS A 4 1.96 -8.32 16.28
N LYS A 5 3.04 -7.56 16.20
CA LYS A 5 3.48 -6.83 14.99
C LYS A 5 3.46 -7.78 13.80
N LYS A 6 2.51 -7.61 12.89
CA LYS A 6 2.47 -8.35 11.62
C LYS A 6 3.50 -7.72 10.68
N ILE A 7 4.77 -8.07 10.88
CA ILE A 7 5.83 -7.74 9.91
C ILE A 7 5.47 -8.44 8.60
N SER A 8 5.52 -7.72 7.50
CA SER A 8 5.19 -8.24 6.16
C SER A 8 6.02 -9.51 5.88
N SER A 9 5.38 -10.58 5.41
CA SER A 9 6.02 -11.87 5.09
C SER A 9 7.26 -11.75 4.19
N ALA A 10 7.31 -10.72 3.34
CA ALA A 10 8.46 -10.44 2.48
C ALA A 10 9.68 -9.93 3.27
N GLY A 11 9.49 -9.20 4.37
CA GLY A 11 10.59 -8.75 5.24
C GLY A 11 11.22 -9.92 5.98
N TYR A 12 10.43 -10.91 6.40
CA TYR A 12 10.96 -12.12 7.04
C TYR A 12 11.75 -13.00 6.08
N THR A 13 11.33 -13.11 4.81
CA THR A 13 12.05 -13.94 3.82
C THR A 13 13.42 -13.34 3.48
N VAL A 14 13.52 -12.03 3.24
CA VAL A 14 14.80 -11.37 2.96
C VAL A 14 15.72 -11.41 4.19
N SER A 15 15.22 -11.09 5.36
CA SER A 15 15.98 -11.19 6.62
C SER A 15 16.40 -12.63 6.91
N GLY A 16 15.55 -13.62 6.62
CA GLY A 16 15.87 -15.05 6.77
C GLY A 16 16.98 -15.50 5.83
N ILE A 17 16.97 -15.07 4.57
CA ILE A 17 18.02 -15.39 3.60
C ILE A 17 19.37 -14.78 4.04
N LEU A 18 19.37 -13.51 4.42
CA LEU A 18 20.60 -12.85 4.90
C LEU A 18 21.16 -13.52 6.15
N LEU A 19 20.30 -13.88 7.10
CA LEU A 19 20.69 -14.62 8.31
C LEU A 19 21.24 -16.00 7.97
N PHE A 20 20.62 -16.70 7.02
CA PHE A 20 21.09 -18.02 6.56
C PHE A 20 22.47 -17.90 5.90
N CYS A 21 22.68 -16.93 5.00
CA CYS A 21 23.99 -16.69 4.38
C CYS A 21 25.07 -16.35 5.40
N PHE A 22 24.73 -15.54 6.40
CA PHE A 22 25.64 -15.18 7.48
C PHE A 22 26.00 -16.38 8.38
N LEU A 23 25.02 -17.18 8.79
CA LEU A 23 25.25 -18.40 9.55
C LEU A 23 26.04 -19.43 8.76
N TYR A 24 25.72 -19.58 7.47
CA TYR A 24 26.46 -20.46 6.57
C TYR A 24 27.95 -20.04 6.47
N TYR A 25 28.22 -18.75 6.35
CA TYR A 25 29.58 -18.22 6.31
C TYR A 25 30.34 -18.48 7.64
N ILE A 26 29.68 -18.33 8.79
CA ILE A 26 30.27 -18.65 10.11
C ILE A 26 30.59 -20.17 10.20
N LEU A 27 29.66 -21.04 9.79
CA LEU A 27 29.89 -22.48 9.77
C LEU A 27 31.04 -22.86 8.82
N TRP A 28 31.14 -22.18 7.67
CA TRP A 28 32.25 -22.36 6.75
C TRP A 28 33.59 -21.98 7.36
N LEU A 29 33.68 -20.90 8.16
CA LEU A 29 34.90 -20.52 8.88
C LEU A 29 35.35 -21.60 9.87
N ILE A 30 34.41 -22.37 10.47
CA ILE A 30 34.69 -23.42 11.46
C ILE A 30 35.05 -24.74 10.77
N PHE A 31 34.25 -25.16 9.79
CA PHE A 31 34.35 -26.51 9.18
C PHE A 31 35.06 -26.57 7.84
N ARG A 32 35.34 -25.43 7.24
CA ARG A 32 36.08 -25.24 5.97
C ARG A 32 35.81 -26.33 4.91
N GLU A 33 36.76 -27.22 4.67
CA GLU A 33 36.76 -28.24 3.61
C GLU A 33 35.58 -29.25 3.66
N LYS A 34 34.88 -29.36 4.80
CA LYS A 34 33.73 -30.25 4.95
C LYS A 34 32.40 -29.64 4.55
N MET A 35 32.40 -28.35 4.21
CA MET A 35 31.17 -27.65 3.83
C MET A 35 30.95 -27.64 2.32
N PRO A 36 29.70 -27.85 1.84
CA PRO A 36 29.38 -27.64 0.45
C PRO A 36 29.72 -26.18 0.06
N LEU A 37 30.06 -25.97 -1.21
CA LEU A 37 30.50 -24.67 -1.74
C LEU A 37 31.81 -24.13 -1.15
N HIS A 38 32.63 -24.98 -0.48
CA HIS A 38 33.90 -24.56 0.08
C HIS A 38 34.83 -23.91 -0.96
N GLU A 39 34.96 -24.53 -2.15
CA GLU A 39 35.81 -24.04 -3.23
C GLU A 39 35.42 -22.62 -3.67
N TYR A 40 34.11 -22.36 -3.85
CA TYR A 40 33.60 -21.05 -4.22
C TYR A 40 33.89 -19.97 -3.16
N ILE A 41 33.66 -20.29 -1.89
CA ILE A 41 33.88 -19.33 -0.80
C ILE A 41 35.38 -19.09 -0.60
N SER A 42 36.20 -20.13 -0.74
CA SER A 42 37.65 -20.03 -0.67
C SER A 42 38.20 -19.16 -1.79
N ASP A 43 37.72 -19.34 -3.03
CA ASP A 43 38.10 -18.53 -4.18
C ASP A 43 37.70 -17.06 -4.01
N ILE A 44 36.47 -16.79 -3.55
CA ILE A 44 36.02 -15.43 -3.23
C ILE A 44 36.90 -14.79 -2.16
N ASN A 45 37.27 -15.51 -1.13
CA ASN A 45 38.10 -15.00 -0.04
C ASN A 45 39.55 -14.75 -0.46
N ALA A 46 40.10 -15.60 -1.34
CA ALA A 46 41.44 -15.46 -1.89
C ALA A 46 41.57 -14.28 -2.87
N ASN A 47 40.50 -14.03 -3.64
CA ASN A 47 40.47 -13.00 -4.68
C ASN A 47 39.57 -11.81 -4.27
N TYR A 48 39.49 -11.50 -2.98
CA TYR A 48 38.58 -10.50 -2.43
C TYR A 48 38.66 -9.13 -3.13
N ASP A 49 39.88 -8.65 -3.41
CA ASP A 49 40.07 -7.34 -4.03
C ASP A 49 39.55 -7.30 -5.48
N GLU A 50 39.68 -8.41 -6.22
CA GLU A 50 39.13 -8.51 -7.56
C GLU A 50 37.60 -8.59 -7.54
N TYR A 51 37.01 -9.41 -6.63
CA TYR A 51 35.57 -9.52 -6.47
C TYR A 51 34.95 -8.25 -5.88
N ALA A 52 35.62 -7.58 -4.96
CA ALA A 52 35.19 -6.28 -4.41
C ALA A 52 35.05 -5.23 -5.50
N GLY A 53 35.98 -5.16 -6.45
CA GLY A 53 35.86 -4.31 -7.63
C GLY A 53 34.63 -4.64 -8.48
N ARG A 54 34.31 -5.91 -8.67
CA ARG A 54 33.15 -6.37 -9.45
C ARG A 54 31.81 -6.16 -8.74
N ILE A 55 31.74 -6.15 -7.41
CA ILE A 55 30.53 -5.90 -6.63
C ILE A 55 29.92 -4.54 -6.98
N TRP A 56 30.73 -3.51 -7.24
CA TRP A 56 30.25 -2.18 -7.62
C TRP A 56 29.38 -2.22 -8.89
N TYR A 57 29.66 -3.12 -9.83
CA TYR A 57 28.83 -3.30 -11.04
C TYR A 57 27.49 -3.97 -10.76
N CYS A 58 27.34 -4.68 -9.62
CA CYS A 58 26.08 -5.30 -9.23
C CYS A 58 25.11 -4.32 -8.55
N ILE A 59 25.58 -3.19 -8.03
CA ILE A 59 24.72 -2.21 -7.32
C ILE A 59 23.56 -1.71 -8.17
N PRO A 60 23.74 -1.29 -9.44
CA PRO A 60 22.61 -0.86 -10.28
C PRO A 60 21.57 -1.97 -10.50
N LEU A 61 22.03 -3.23 -10.62
CA LEU A 61 21.14 -4.39 -10.77
C LEU A 61 20.31 -4.60 -9.51
N VAL A 62 20.91 -4.53 -8.32
CA VAL A 62 20.20 -4.66 -7.03
C VAL A 62 19.18 -3.54 -6.88
N ILE A 63 19.54 -2.31 -7.18
CA ILE A 63 18.63 -1.15 -7.15
C ILE A 63 17.46 -1.38 -8.11
N PHE A 64 17.74 -1.83 -9.34
CA PHE A 64 16.69 -2.16 -10.31
C PHE A 64 15.72 -3.21 -9.79
N ILE A 65 16.21 -4.30 -9.21
CA ILE A 65 15.41 -5.37 -8.63
C ILE A 65 14.53 -4.83 -7.49
N LEU A 66 15.09 -4.01 -6.59
CA LEU A 66 14.35 -3.40 -5.48
C LEU A 66 13.23 -2.48 -5.97
N ILE A 67 13.51 -1.62 -6.96
CA ILE A 67 12.51 -0.75 -7.59
C ILE A 67 11.43 -1.58 -8.25
N PHE A 68 11.80 -2.61 -9.02
CA PHE A 68 10.87 -3.51 -9.69
C PHE A 68 9.91 -4.16 -8.69
N PHE A 69 10.43 -4.78 -7.62
CA PHE A 69 9.60 -5.39 -6.59
C PHE A 69 8.67 -4.38 -5.90
N THR A 70 9.15 -3.15 -5.66
CA THR A 70 8.34 -2.09 -5.04
C THR A 70 7.18 -1.66 -5.94
N ILE A 71 7.42 -1.54 -7.26
CA ILE A 71 6.41 -1.16 -8.24
C ILE A 71 5.37 -2.27 -8.42
N PHE A 72 5.80 -3.53 -8.50
CA PHE A 72 4.92 -4.66 -8.77
C PHE A 72 4.26 -5.26 -7.54
N LYS A 73 4.64 -4.84 -6.32
CA LYS A 73 4.00 -5.30 -5.09
C LYS A 73 2.49 -5.02 -5.13
N PRO A 74 1.64 -6.05 -5.02
CA PRO A 74 0.20 -5.85 -5.00
C PRO A 74 -0.22 -5.11 -3.71
N SER A 75 -1.05 -4.08 -3.85
CA SER A 75 -1.67 -3.39 -2.72
C SER A 75 -3.15 -3.16 -3.02
N GLY A 76 -3.97 -3.01 -1.97
CA GLY A 76 -5.39 -2.72 -2.11
C GLY A 76 -5.63 -1.46 -2.93
N THR A 77 -4.90 -0.40 -2.64
CA THR A 77 -4.95 0.86 -3.39
C THR A 77 -4.66 0.69 -4.89
N LYS A 78 -3.61 -0.07 -5.27
CA LYS A 78 -3.29 -0.33 -6.69
C LYS A 78 -4.41 -1.15 -7.36
N ARG A 79 -5.01 -2.07 -6.64
CA ARG A 79 -6.12 -2.90 -7.11
C ARG A 79 -7.38 -2.06 -7.34
N PHE A 80 -7.72 -1.22 -6.36
CA PHE A 80 -8.81 -0.24 -6.49
C PHE A 80 -8.62 0.66 -7.72
N LEU A 81 -7.47 1.30 -7.85
CA LEU A 81 -7.16 2.23 -8.95
C LEU A 81 -7.21 1.55 -10.33
N ARG A 82 -6.78 0.28 -10.41
CA ARG A 82 -6.85 -0.49 -11.66
C ARG A 82 -8.29 -0.79 -12.05
N LEU A 83 -9.11 -1.22 -11.09
CA LEU A 83 -10.54 -1.50 -11.35
C LEU A 83 -11.28 -0.22 -11.68
N GLN A 84 -11.08 0.84 -10.91
CA GLN A 84 -11.69 2.14 -11.15
C GLN A 84 -11.42 2.64 -12.58
N ALA A 85 -10.19 2.53 -13.07
CA ALA A 85 -9.83 2.97 -14.43
C ALA A 85 -10.49 2.16 -15.55
N SER A 86 -11.04 0.98 -15.25
CA SER A 86 -11.66 0.07 -16.22
C SER A 86 -13.18 0.03 -16.15
N LEU A 87 -13.78 0.59 -15.09
CA LEU A 87 -15.22 0.57 -14.86
C LEU A 87 -15.85 1.89 -15.30
N PRO A 88 -17.03 1.85 -15.95
CA PRO A 88 -17.87 3.03 -16.12
C PRO A 88 -18.58 3.37 -14.81
N THR A 89 -18.76 4.65 -14.53
CA THR A 89 -19.59 5.10 -13.40
C THR A 89 -21.05 4.72 -13.64
N SER A 90 -21.60 3.96 -12.71
CA SER A 90 -22.97 3.42 -12.79
C SER A 90 -23.96 4.27 -11.99
N ARG A 91 -25.21 4.33 -12.44
CA ARG A 91 -26.32 4.93 -11.67
C ARG A 91 -26.89 3.92 -10.70
N ILE A 92 -27.24 4.38 -9.49
CA ILE A 92 -27.71 3.50 -8.40
C ILE A 92 -28.94 2.69 -8.79
N THR A 93 -29.90 3.27 -9.49
CA THR A 93 -31.13 2.55 -9.92
C THR A 93 -30.89 1.47 -10.98
N SER A 94 -29.78 1.51 -11.69
CA SER A 94 -29.47 0.55 -12.77
C SER A 94 -28.32 -0.39 -12.44
N LEU A 95 -27.97 -0.53 -11.16
CA LEU A 95 -26.88 -1.40 -10.73
C LEU A 95 -27.21 -2.87 -11.01
N ALA A 96 -26.36 -3.49 -11.81
CA ALA A 96 -26.35 -4.94 -11.97
C ALA A 96 -25.46 -5.59 -10.90
N LYS A 97 -25.72 -6.86 -10.60
CA LYS A 97 -24.87 -7.64 -9.71
C LYS A 97 -23.46 -7.78 -10.28
N GLY A 98 -22.46 -7.42 -9.50
CA GLY A 98 -21.05 -7.47 -9.91
C GLY A 98 -20.23 -6.32 -9.36
N ILE A 99 -19.01 -6.17 -9.86
CA ILE A 99 -18.15 -5.03 -9.51
C ILE A 99 -18.67 -3.77 -10.20
N VAL A 100 -18.87 -2.74 -9.41
CA VAL A 100 -19.43 -1.47 -9.85
C VAL A 100 -18.63 -0.29 -9.32
N GLU A 101 -18.62 0.79 -10.09
CA GLU A 101 -18.23 2.11 -9.65
C GLU A 101 -19.49 2.98 -9.51
N VAL A 102 -19.65 3.63 -8.36
CA VAL A 102 -20.76 4.54 -8.08
C VAL A 102 -20.21 5.85 -7.55
N GLU A 103 -20.78 6.95 -8.00
CA GLU A 103 -20.49 8.29 -7.46
C GLU A 103 -21.75 8.87 -6.83
N GLY A 104 -21.61 9.45 -5.62
CA GLY A 104 -22.73 10.02 -4.91
C GLY A 104 -22.35 10.71 -3.63
N ILE A 105 -23.35 11.23 -2.95
CA ILE A 105 -23.24 11.92 -1.67
C ILE A 105 -23.37 10.87 -0.57
N LEU A 106 -22.49 10.91 0.43
CA LEU A 106 -22.54 10.06 1.61
C LEU A 106 -23.68 10.51 2.52
N VAL A 107 -24.44 9.55 3.02
CA VAL A 107 -25.52 9.76 3.99
C VAL A 107 -25.25 8.91 5.22
N MET A 108 -25.05 9.58 6.35
CA MET A 108 -24.74 8.94 7.63
C MET A 108 -26.00 8.31 8.23
N LYS A 109 -25.89 7.06 8.66
CA LYS A 109 -26.96 6.36 9.41
C LYS A 109 -26.68 6.40 10.92
N THR A 110 -25.51 5.93 11.30
CA THR A 110 -25.08 5.84 12.70
C THR A 110 -23.74 6.53 12.82
N PRO A 111 -23.63 7.60 13.61
CA PRO A 111 -22.39 8.33 13.78
C PRO A 111 -21.36 7.51 14.55
N LEU A 112 -20.09 7.67 14.16
CA LEU A 112 -18.90 7.33 14.94
C LEU A 112 -18.27 8.63 15.44
N ARG A 113 -17.50 8.54 16.52
CA ARG A 113 -16.65 9.64 16.98
C ARG A 113 -15.19 9.32 16.69
N SER A 114 -14.53 10.26 16.06
CA SER A 114 -13.12 10.12 15.71
C SER A 114 -12.22 10.20 16.95
N PRO A 115 -11.11 9.46 16.98
CA PRO A 115 -10.25 9.40 18.16
C PRO A 115 -9.38 10.65 18.39
N VAL A 116 -9.13 11.49 17.38
CA VAL A 116 -8.28 12.68 17.51
C VAL A 116 -9.09 13.94 17.71
N SER A 117 -10.00 14.24 16.80
CA SER A 117 -10.82 15.46 16.85
C SER A 117 -12.11 15.32 17.63
N ASN A 118 -12.52 14.08 17.97
CA ASN A 118 -13.83 13.77 18.57
C ASN A 118 -15.04 14.24 17.74
N GLU A 119 -14.82 14.44 16.42
CA GLU A 119 -15.88 14.81 15.49
C GLU A 119 -16.77 13.61 15.13
N GLU A 120 -18.04 13.89 14.85
CA GLU A 120 -18.96 12.90 14.32
C GLU A 120 -18.66 12.62 12.84
N CYS A 121 -18.55 11.33 12.49
CA CYS A 121 -18.21 10.88 11.16
C CYS A 121 -18.88 9.53 10.83
N ILE A 122 -18.91 9.19 9.56
CA ILE A 122 -19.35 7.88 9.05
C ILE A 122 -18.28 6.81 9.34
N GLY A 123 -17.02 7.20 9.16
CA GLY A 123 -15.87 6.37 9.38
C GLY A 123 -14.58 7.18 9.43
N TYR A 124 -13.53 6.57 9.94
CA TYR A 124 -12.22 7.18 10.06
C TYR A 124 -11.08 6.21 9.75
N HIS A 125 -9.99 6.77 9.29
CA HIS A 125 -8.68 6.12 9.25
C HIS A 125 -7.74 6.89 10.18
N TYR A 126 -7.20 6.21 11.18
CA TYR A 126 -6.39 6.78 12.24
C TYR A 126 -5.01 6.14 12.28
N THR A 127 -3.98 6.97 12.41
CA THR A 127 -2.59 6.52 12.45
C THR A 127 -1.85 7.26 13.56
N ILE A 128 -1.06 6.51 14.34
CA ILE A 128 -0.09 7.06 15.30
C ILE A 128 1.30 6.79 14.76
N GLU A 129 2.12 7.82 14.71
CA GLU A 129 3.53 7.75 14.35
C GLU A 129 4.38 8.20 15.53
N ASP A 130 5.42 7.44 15.88
CA ASP A 130 6.46 7.89 16.79
C ASP A 130 7.41 8.82 16.04
N ILE A 131 7.82 9.89 16.71
CA ILE A 131 8.75 10.88 16.18
C ILE A 131 10.09 10.64 16.87
N ASP A 132 11.05 10.14 16.10
CA ASP A 132 12.44 9.97 16.52
C ASP A 132 13.33 10.98 15.80
N LYS A 133 14.49 11.28 16.36
CA LYS A 133 15.51 12.09 15.69
C LYS A 133 16.59 11.18 15.12
N ASP A 134 16.89 11.39 13.86
CA ASP A 134 18.03 10.80 13.18
C ASP A 134 19.35 11.38 13.73
N SER A 135 20.49 10.74 13.40
CA SER A 135 21.85 11.22 13.69
C SER A 135 22.10 12.68 13.25
N ASP A 136 21.41 13.11 12.20
CA ASP A 136 21.47 14.47 11.66
C ASP A 136 20.48 15.44 12.31
N GLY A 137 19.74 15.01 13.36
CA GLY A 137 18.75 15.80 14.06
C GLY A 137 17.43 15.99 13.31
N LYS A 138 17.22 15.31 12.17
CA LYS A 138 15.96 15.33 11.42
C LYS A 138 14.93 14.39 12.05
N ASN A 139 13.67 14.82 12.04
CA ASN A 139 12.58 13.96 12.51
C ASN A 139 12.34 12.79 11.57
N THR A 140 12.36 11.58 12.10
CA THR A 140 11.92 10.35 11.45
C THR A 140 10.59 9.91 12.05
N TYR A 141 9.72 9.34 11.21
CA TYR A 141 8.36 8.97 11.61
C TYR A 141 8.17 7.47 11.43
N THR A 142 7.84 6.77 12.51
CA THR A 142 7.58 5.33 12.49
C THR A 142 6.13 5.07 12.87
N THR A 143 5.34 4.45 11.97
CA THR A 143 3.96 4.09 12.27
C THR A 143 3.91 2.99 13.32
N VAL A 144 3.31 3.28 14.47
CA VAL A 144 3.15 2.33 15.59
C VAL A 144 1.73 1.81 15.73
N HIS A 145 0.74 2.56 15.24
CA HIS A 145 -0.65 2.13 15.26
C HIS A 145 -1.37 2.59 13.99
N ARG A 146 -2.27 1.74 13.49
CA ARG A 146 -3.15 2.07 12.37
C ARG A 146 -4.48 1.37 12.55
N GLU A 147 -5.56 2.13 12.43
CA GLU A 147 -6.93 1.63 12.56
C GLU A 147 -7.82 2.27 11.50
N THR A 148 -8.77 1.49 10.98
CA THR A 148 -9.84 1.99 10.12
C THR A 148 -11.13 1.45 10.66
N GLN A 149 -12.06 2.34 10.99
CA GLN A 149 -13.40 1.98 11.44
C GLN A 149 -14.42 2.74 10.60
N CYS A 150 -15.49 2.07 10.23
CA CYS A 150 -16.57 2.65 9.45
C CYS A 150 -17.88 1.93 9.77
N ASN A 151 -18.95 2.69 10.04
CA ASN A 151 -20.29 2.17 10.20
C ASN A 151 -20.98 2.02 8.84
N ALA A 152 -22.03 1.21 8.77
CA ALA A 152 -22.88 1.13 7.59
C ALA A 152 -23.49 2.50 7.29
N PHE A 153 -23.43 2.89 6.03
CA PHE A 153 -23.91 4.19 5.55
C PHE A 153 -24.66 4.03 4.23
N GLN A 154 -25.20 5.10 3.75
CA GLN A 154 -25.84 5.13 2.43
C GLN A 154 -25.07 6.04 1.49
N MET A 155 -25.14 5.72 0.20
CA MET A 155 -24.70 6.59 -0.87
C MET A 155 -25.90 6.96 -1.73
N LYS A 156 -26.05 8.25 -2.01
CA LYS A 156 -27.16 8.81 -2.77
C LYS A 156 -26.64 9.49 -4.02
N ASP A 157 -27.20 9.13 -5.17
CA ASP A 157 -27.03 9.86 -6.43
C ASP A 157 -28.34 10.54 -6.87
N SER A 158 -28.40 11.06 -8.09
CA SER A 158 -29.60 11.66 -8.67
C SER A 158 -30.70 10.65 -8.95
N THR A 159 -30.42 9.35 -8.91
CA THR A 159 -31.34 8.28 -9.30
C THR A 159 -31.88 7.49 -8.12
N GLY A 160 -31.15 7.42 -7.02
CA GLY A 160 -31.57 6.63 -5.86
C GLY A 160 -30.58 6.65 -4.69
N THR A 161 -30.78 5.70 -3.80
CA THR A 161 -29.94 5.51 -2.62
C THR A 161 -29.62 4.03 -2.45
N ILE A 162 -28.37 3.72 -2.11
CA ILE A 162 -27.89 2.34 -1.88
C ILE A 162 -27.19 2.24 -0.55
N GLU A 163 -27.34 1.12 0.13
CA GLU A 163 -26.65 0.81 1.38
C GLU A 163 -25.25 0.27 1.11
N ILE A 164 -24.27 0.75 1.91
CA ILE A 164 -22.90 0.30 1.86
C ILE A 164 -22.59 -0.47 3.15
N GLN A 165 -22.12 -1.71 2.98
CA GLN A 165 -21.59 -2.55 4.05
C GLN A 165 -20.06 -2.36 4.08
N PRO A 166 -19.51 -1.63 5.08
CA PRO A 166 -18.15 -1.11 4.99
C PRO A 166 -17.07 -2.08 5.47
N GLU A 167 -17.38 -3.35 5.75
CA GLU A 167 -16.39 -4.30 6.26
C GLU A 167 -15.16 -4.37 5.35
N GLY A 168 -14.02 -3.93 5.88
CA GLY A 168 -12.75 -3.88 5.17
C GLY A 168 -12.68 -2.85 4.05
N ILE A 169 -13.41 -1.74 4.19
CA ILE A 169 -13.32 -0.58 3.30
C ILE A 169 -11.93 0.05 3.37
N GLU A 170 -11.43 0.48 2.22
CA GLU A 170 -10.17 1.19 2.09
C GLU A 170 -10.44 2.65 1.71
N LEU A 171 -9.87 3.59 2.47
CA LEU A 171 -9.89 5.01 2.16
C LEU A 171 -8.72 5.30 1.21
N VAL A 172 -9.02 5.55 -0.06
CA VAL A 172 -8.02 5.62 -1.12
C VAL A 172 -7.81 7.07 -1.54
N LEU A 173 -6.55 7.53 -1.55
CA LEU A 173 -6.16 8.89 -1.97
C LEU A 173 -6.93 10.00 -1.24
N LEU A 174 -7.38 9.73 -0.03
CA LEU A 174 -7.97 10.76 0.83
C LEU A 174 -6.85 11.43 1.64
N GLY A 175 -6.89 12.75 1.68
CA GLY A 175 -5.98 13.53 2.50
C GLY A 175 -6.27 13.39 4.00
N GLU A 176 -5.26 13.68 4.81
CA GLU A 176 -5.40 13.76 6.25
C GLU A 176 -6.33 14.95 6.59
N THR A 177 -7.39 14.67 7.36
CA THR A 177 -8.37 15.69 7.76
C THR A 177 -7.84 16.50 8.95
N ASN A 178 -7.29 15.78 9.94
CA ASN A 178 -6.75 16.37 11.15
C ASN A 178 -5.39 15.78 11.49
N ILE A 179 -4.47 16.65 11.93
CA ILE A 179 -3.12 16.27 12.37
C ILE A 179 -2.89 16.91 13.73
N SER A 180 -2.52 16.12 14.71
CA SER A 180 -2.12 16.57 16.04
C SER A 180 -0.77 15.97 16.40
N SER A 181 0.04 16.73 17.14
CA SER A 181 1.34 16.26 17.63
C SER A 181 1.44 16.50 19.11
N SER A 182 1.88 15.52 19.87
CA SER A 182 2.08 15.61 21.31
C SER A 182 3.35 14.84 21.70
N TYR A 183 4.29 15.53 22.35
CA TYR A 183 5.61 14.99 22.72
C TYR A 183 6.34 14.38 21.50
N ASN A 184 6.57 13.07 21.54
CA ASN A 184 7.23 12.29 20.50
C ASN A 184 6.26 11.50 19.60
N LYS A 185 4.96 11.88 19.59
CA LYS A 185 3.94 11.21 18.79
C LYS A 185 3.21 12.17 17.87
N LYS A 186 2.93 11.70 16.66
CA LYS A 186 2.11 12.37 15.66
C LYS A 186 0.86 11.54 15.39
N TYR A 187 -0.28 12.18 15.52
CA TYR A 187 -1.61 11.61 15.31
C TYR A 187 -2.17 12.14 14.01
N LYS A 188 -2.62 11.27 13.16
CA LYS A 188 -3.21 11.63 11.87
C LYS A 188 -4.54 10.92 11.72
N GLU A 189 -5.56 11.63 11.29
CA GLU A 189 -6.84 11.05 10.97
C GLU A 189 -7.38 11.56 9.64
N THR A 190 -8.07 10.66 8.95
CA THR A 190 -8.85 10.95 7.74
C THR A 190 -10.29 10.57 8.03
N LEU A 191 -11.21 11.50 7.86
CA LEU A 191 -12.62 11.33 8.18
C LEU A 191 -13.48 11.20 6.93
N LEU A 192 -14.46 10.29 6.97
CA LEU A 192 -15.60 10.28 6.07
C LEU A 192 -16.76 10.98 6.76
N LYS A 193 -17.19 12.10 6.23
CA LYS A 193 -18.27 12.93 6.80
C LYS A 193 -19.54 12.84 5.98
N ASP A 194 -20.65 13.09 6.64
CA ASP A 194 -21.94 13.27 5.99
C ASP A 194 -21.93 14.36 4.93
N GLY A 195 -22.65 14.18 3.84
CA GLY A 195 -22.73 15.15 2.75
C GLY A 195 -21.52 15.22 1.81
N GLN A 196 -20.46 14.46 2.03
CA GLN A 196 -19.32 14.43 1.11
C GLN A 196 -19.65 13.74 -0.20
N GLN A 197 -19.25 14.33 -1.33
CA GLN A 197 -19.34 13.69 -2.64
C GLN A 197 -18.14 12.80 -2.87
N MET A 198 -18.40 11.51 -3.04
CA MET A 198 -17.37 10.46 -3.09
C MET A 198 -17.64 9.49 -4.23
N LEU A 199 -16.58 8.84 -4.67
CA LEU A 199 -16.60 7.74 -5.62
C LEU A 199 -16.25 6.45 -4.88
N LEU A 200 -17.04 5.40 -5.06
CA LEU A 200 -16.90 4.11 -4.41
C LEU A 200 -16.82 3.00 -5.46
N VAL A 201 -15.88 2.08 -5.27
CA VAL A 201 -15.79 0.83 -6.04
C VAL A 201 -15.97 -0.34 -5.09
N GLY A 202 -16.93 -1.22 -5.42
CA GLY A 202 -17.27 -2.40 -4.63
C GLY A 202 -18.09 -3.40 -5.42
N TYR A 203 -18.60 -4.41 -4.74
CA TYR A 203 -19.46 -5.43 -5.34
C TYR A 203 -20.91 -5.16 -5.00
N ALA A 204 -21.71 -4.87 -6.02
CA ALA A 204 -23.16 -4.76 -5.88
C ALA A 204 -23.76 -6.16 -5.77
N ASP A 205 -24.52 -6.37 -4.72
CA ASP A 205 -25.25 -7.60 -4.45
C ASP A 205 -26.70 -7.27 -4.04
N SER A 206 -27.55 -8.27 -4.01
CA SER A 206 -28.95 -8.11 -3.57
C SER A 206 -29.36 -9.27 -2.68
N LYS A 207 -30.08 -8.94 -1.60
CA LYS A 207 -30.68 -9.92 -0.70
C LYS A 207 -32.11 -9.52 -0.43
N ASN A 208 -33.04 -10.44 -0.66
CA ASN A 208 -34.50 -10.20 -0.46
C ASN A 208 -35.04 -8.97 -1.24
N GLY A 209 -34.50 -8.72 -2.45
CA GLY A 209 -34.92 -7.57 -3.27
C GLY A 209 -34.29 -6.23 -2.87
N VAL A 210 -33.46 -6.17 -1.83
CA VAL A 210 -32.74 -4.96 -1.41
C VAL A 210 -31.31 -5.05 -1.93
N SER A 211 -30.91 -4.05 -2.70
CA SER A 211 -29.54 -3.92 -3.23
C SER A 211 -28.62 -3.24 -2.21
N PHE A 212 -27.40 -3.71 -2.12
CA PHE A 212 -26.35 -3.14 -1.29
C PHE A 212 -24.98 -3.33 -1.95
N ILE A 213 -23.98 -2.56 -1.51
CA ILE A 213 -22.58 -2.73 -1.96
C ILE A 213 -21.76 -3.24 -0.79
N ARG A 214 -20.92 -4.24 -1.07
CA ARG A 214 -20.01 -4.86 -0.11
C ARG A 214 -18.63 -5.07 -0.71
N LYS A 215 -17.71 -5.57 0.11
CA LYS A 215 -16.39 -5.99 -0.37
C LYS A 215 -16.50 -7.19 -1.30
N ASP A 216 -15.84 -7.09 -2.46
CA ASP A 216 -15.76 -8.23 -3.38
C ASP A 216 -14.83 -9.32 -2.81
N GLU A 217 -15.30 -10.58 -2.89
CA GLU A 217 -14.56 -11.73 -2.35
C GLU A 217 -13.39 -12.16 -3.25
N HIS A 218 -13.53 -11.99 -4.56
CA HIS A 218 -12.52 -12.38 -5.55
C HIS A 218 -11.41 -11.33 -5.67
N TYR A 219 -11.79 -10.09 -6.01
CA TYR A 219 -10.85 -8.98 -6.15
C TYR A 219 -10.48 -8.34 -4.81
N LYS A 220 -11.21 -8.66 -3.73
CA LYS A 220 -11.02 -8.12 -2.38
C LYS A 220 -11.00 -6.59 -2.36
N VAL A 221 -11.86 -5.96 -3.16
CA VAL A 221 -11.97 -4.51 -3.31
C VAL A 221 -13.27 -4.01 -2.72
N LEU A 222 -13.16 -3.09 -1.82
CA LEU A 222 -14.15 -2.10 -1.42
C LEU A 222 -13.36 -0.86 -1.06
N GLY A 223 -13.45 0.17 -1.87
CA GLY A 223 -12.68 1.39 -1.63
C GLY A 223 -13.48 2.63 -1.95
N ILE A 224 -13.14 3.71 -1.27
CA ILE A 224 -13.76 5.01 -1.44
C ILE A 224 -12.70 6.08 -1.62
N THR A 225 -12.96 7.02 -2.50
CA THR A 225 -12.06 8.12 -2.85
C THR A 225 -12.83 9.39 -3.16
N SER A 226 -12.16 10.53 -3.16
CA SER A 226 -12.78 11.76 -3.66
C SER A 226 -12.76 11.80 -5.18
N SER A 227 -13.83 12.30 -5.81
CA SER A 227 -13.90 12.45 -7.27
C SER A 227 -12.77 13.35 -7.83
N SER A 228 -12.38 14.38 -7.08
CA SER A 228 -11.26 15.25 -7.45
C SER A 228 -9.90 14.54 -7.37
N GLY A 229 -9.67 13.74 -6.34
CA GLY A 229 -8.43 13.00 -6.14
C GLY A 229 -8.18 11.97 -7.25
N ILE A 230 -9.24 11.27 -7.67
CA ILE A 230 -9.11 10.26 -8.74
C ILE A 230 -8.88 10.90 -10.10
N THR A 231 -9.47 12.05 -10.39
CA THR A 231 -9.26 12.79 -11.63
C THR A 231 -7.80 13.22 -11.77
N VAL A 232 -7.21 13.76 -10.71
CA VAL A 232 -5.78 14.12 -10.66
C VAL A 232 -4.91 12.89 -10.88
N TRP A 233 -5.21 11.78 -10.18
CA TRP A 233 -4.46 10.54 -10.31
C TRP A 233 -4.49 10.02 -11.76
N ASN A 234 -5.66 9.92 -12.37
CA ASN A 234 -5.83 9.41 -13.72
C ASN A 234 -5.11 10.27 -14.76
N LYS A 235 -5.02 11.58 -14.54
CA LYS A 235 -4.27 12.50 -15.40
C LYS A 235 -2.76 12.26 -15.36
N TYR A 236 -2.18 12.00 -14.18
CA TYR A 236 -0.73 11.89 -14.02
C TYR A 236 -0.19 10.46 -14.08
N GLN A 237 -1.03 9.45 -13.89
CA GLN A 237 -0.61 8.04 -13.94
C GLN A 237 0.10 7.64 -15.25
N PRO A 238 -0.38 8.02 -16.45
CA PRO A 238 0.30 7.67 -17.71
C PRO A 238 1.70 8.28 -17.80
N LEU A 239 1.86 9.53 -17.35
CA LEU A 239 3.17 10.21 -17.31
C LEU A 239 4.13 9.51 -16.36
N LEU A 240 3.67 9.15 -15.18
CA LEU A 240 4.47 8.42 -14.19
C LEU A 240 4.91 7.05 -14.71
N ARG A 241 4.03 6.31 -15.39
CA ARG A 241 4.37 5.03 -16.02
C ARG A 241 5.41 5.19 -17.11
N SER A 242 5.24 6.17 -17.99
CA SER A 242 6.20 6.47 -19.05
C SER A 242 7.56 6.83 -18.48
N PHE A 243 7.60 7.69 -17.47
CA PHE A 243 8.82 8.06 -16.78
C PHE A 243 9.54 6.85 -16.17
N LEU A 244 8.82 6.02 -15.40
CA LEU A 244 9.37 4.81 -14.80
C LEU A 244 9.89 3.82 -15.84
N PHE A 245 9.19 3.66 -16.95
CA PHE A 245 9.62 2.82 -18.06
C PHE A 245 10.92 3.35 -18.67
N THR A 246 11.00 4.64 -18.95
CA THR A 246 12.21 5.29 -19.50
C THR A 246 13.40 5.14 -18.54
N CYS A 247 13.20 5.39 -17.24
CA CYS A 247 14.25 5.17 -16.25
C CYS A 247 14.73 3.71 -16.21
N SER A 248 13.81 2.75 -16.32
CA SER A 248 14.16 1.32 -16.34
C SER A 248 15.01 0.96 -17.57
N VAL A 249 14.67 1.50 -18.75
CA VAL A 249 15.44 1.28 -19.98
C VAL A 249 16.84 1.89 -19.85
N ILE A 250 16.95 3.12 -19.36
CA ILE A 250 18.25 3.77 -19.14
C ILE A 250 19.11 2.95 -18.17
N LEU A 251 18.51 2.47 -17.08
CA LEU A 251 19.21 1.65 -16.11
C LEU A 251 19.75 0.34 -16.72
N LEU A 252 18.94 -0.33 -17.55
CA LEU A 252 19.36 -1.54 -18.28
C LEU A 252 20.52 -1.25 -19.25
N ILE A 253 20.51 -0.10 -19.94
CA ILE A 253 21.61 0.32 -20.82
C ILE A 253 22.90 0.54 -19.98
N ILE A 254 22.79 1.21 -18.83
CA ILE A 254 23.94 1.42 -17.94
C ILE A 254 24.49 0.07 -17.46
N ILE A 255 23.64 -0.87 -17.03
CA ILE A 255 24.05 -2.21 -16.61
C ILE A 255 24.77 -2.92 -17.77
N TYR A 256 24.23 -2.85 -18.98
CA TYR A 256 24.85 -3.47 -20.16
C TYR A 256 26.25 -2.91 -20.44
N ILE A 257 26.43 -1.58 -20.39
CA ILE A 257 27.74 -0.93 -20.60
C ILE A 257 28.75 -1.32 -19.51
N LEU A 258 28.28 -1.49 -18.27
CA LEU A 258 29.18 -1.83 -17.15
C LEU A 258 29.61 -3.31 -17.15
N ILE A 259 28.88 -4.20 -17.84
CA ILE A 259 29.21 -5.63 -17.95
C ILE A 259 30.15 -5.92 -19.14
N GLN A 260 30.21 -5.03 -20.16
CA GLN A 260 31.18 -5.12 -21.25
C GLN A 260 32.56 -4.58 -20.84
#